data_83ddd7c1657fd662e2ea2585426540c1
#
_entry.id   83ddd7c1657fd662e2ea2585426540c1
#
_cell.length_a   1.000
_cell.length_b   1.000
_cell.length_c   1.000
_cell.angle_alpha   90.00
_cell.angle_beta   90.00
_cell.angle_gamma   90.00
#
_symmetry.space_group_name_H-M   'P 1'
#
loop_
_entity.id
_entity.type
_entity.pdbx_description
1 polymer ?
#
loop_
_entity_poly.entity_id
_entity_poly.type
_entity_poly.pdbx_seq_one_letter_code
_entity_poly.pdbx_strand_id
1 'polypeptide(L)'
;MNKIQMVDLQSQYKNIKSEIDNAVIDVIESGQYINGPVVQEFSLNLAKYMSVKHVIPCANGTDALQIAFMALDLKPGDEIICCLLYTSDAADD
;
A
#
# COMPACT_ATOMS: atom_id res chain seq x y z
N MET A 1 -19.09 19.52 24.12
CA MET A 1 -17.98 18.62 24.46
C MET A 1 -17.60 17.81 23.22
N ASN A 2 -16.33 17.87 22.85
CA ASN A 2 -15.85 17.13 21.67
C ASN A 2 -15.79 15.63 21.96
N LYS A 3 -16.29 14.83 21.02
CA LYS A 3 -16.16 13.38 21.12
C LYS A 3 -14.72 12.98 20.83
N ILE A 4 -14.19 12.09 21.63
CA ILE A 4 -12.88 11.48 21.39
C ILE A 4 -13.08 10.33 20.42
N GLN A 5 -12.38 10.40 19.29
CA GLN A 5 -12.41 9.33 18.27
C GLN A 5 -11.15 8.48 18.37
N MET A 6 -11.31 7.20 18.14
CA MET A 6 -10.15 6.29 18.11
C MET A 6 -9.21 6.61 16.95
N VAL A 7 -9.78 7.00 15.81
CA VAL A 7 -9.04 7.41 14.61
C VAL A 7 -9.66 8.70 14.09
N ASP A 8 -8.85 9.70 13.84
CA ASP A 8 -9.30 11.00 13.33
C ASP A 8 -8.71 11.28 11.94
N LEU A 9 -9.29 10.63 10.95
CA LEU A 9 -8.86 10.77 9.54
C LEU A 9 -9.18 12.16 8.98
N GLN A 10 -10.21 12.80 9.49
CA GLN A 10 -10.61 14.12 9.00
C GLN A 10 -9.56 15.19 9.35
N SER A 11 -9.05 15.16 10.57
CA SER A 11 -7.99 16.09 10.98
C SER A 11 -6.70 15.84 10.21
N GLN A 12 -6.35 14.59 9.99
CA GLN A 12 -5.20 14.22 9.17
C GLN A 12 -5.33 14.79 7.76
N TYR A 13 -6.48 14.59 7.14
CA TYR A 13 -6.74 15.13 5.80
C TYR A 13 -6.64 16.66 5.77
N LYS A 14 -7.25 17.34 6.73
CA LYS A 14 -7.21 18.81 6.79
C LYS A 14 -5.78 19.36 6.83
N ASN A 15 -4.90 18.69 7.55
CA ASN A 15 -3.50 19.11 7.69
C ASN A 15 -2.71 19.05 6.39
N ILE A 16 -3.08 18.11 5.49
CA ILE A 16 -2.36 17.88 4.23
C ILE A 16 -3.27 18.07 3.00
N LYS A 17 -4.42 18.75 3.20
CA LYS A 17 -5.48 18.86 2.20
C LYS A 17 -4.98 19.40 0.86
N SER A 18 -4.27 20.51 0.86
CA SER A 18 -3.77 21.12 -0.37
C SER A 18 -2.90 20.17 -1.17
N GLU A 19 -1.98 19.50 -0.50
CA GLU A 19 -1.04 18.58 -1.15
C GLU A 19 -1.77 17.38 -1.75
N ILE A 20 -2.67 16.79 -0.97
CA ILE A 20 -3.42 15.60 -1.41
C ILE A 20 -4.36 15.94 -2.54
N ASP A 21 -5.16 16.99 -2.40
CA ASP A 21 -6.14 17.36 -3.42
C ASP A 21 -5.45 17.67 -4.74
N ASN A 22 -4.35 18.41 -4.73
CA ASN A 22 -3.61 18.72 -5.94
C ASN A 22 -3.01 17.47 -6.57
N ALA A 23 -2.41 16.60 -5.77
CA ALA A 23 -1.81 15.37 -6.28
C ALA A 23 -2.85 14.44 -6.92
N VAL A 24 -4.01 14.29 -6.28
CA VAL A 24 -5.10 13.44 -6.79
C VAL A 24 -5.66 14.02 -8.09
N ILE A 25 -5.92 15.31 -8.14
CA ILE A 25 -6.44 15.97 -9.32
C ILE A 25 -5.46 15.86 -10.49
N ASP A 26 -4.18 16.07 -10.24
CA ASP A 26 -3.15 15.96 -11.28
C ASP A 26 -3.13 14.56 -11.90
N VAL A 27 -3.26 13.51 -11.10
CA VAL A 27 -3.32 12.13 -11.60
C VAL A 27 -4.57 11.91 -12.43
N ILE A 28 -5.73 12.40 -11.96
CA ILE A 28 -6.99 12.26 -12.69
C ILE A 28 -6.90 12.95 -14.05
N GLU A 29 -6.36 14.16 -14.09
CA GLU A 29 -6.21 14.90 -15.33
C GLU A 29 -5.21 14.25 -16.30
N SER A 30 -4.19 13.60 -15.77
CA SER A 30 -3.18 12.93 -16.61
C SER A 30 -3.72 11.71 -17.33
N GLY A 31 -4.70 11.03 -16.77
CA GLY A 31 -5.25 9.79 -17.32
C GLY A 31 -4.32 8.58 -17.23
N GLN A 32 -3.15 8.73 -16.63
CA GLN A 32 -2.13 7.67 -16.55
C GLN A 32 -2.23 6.96 -15.20
N TYR A 33 -3.16 6.03 -15.09
CA TYR A 33 -3.47 5.39 -13.81
C TYR A 33 -2.73 4.08 -13.56
N ILE A 34 -2.64 3.21 -14.57
CA ILE A 34 -2.06 1.89 -14.41
C ILE A 34 -0.56 1.97 -14.68
N ASN A 35 0.23 1.67 -13.64
CA ASN A 35 1.70 1.72 -13.73
C ASN A 35 2.21 3.05 -14.29
N GLY A 36 1.51 4.14 -13.96
CA GLY A 36 1.88 5.48 -14.43
C GLY A 36 3.11 6.05 -13.73
N PRO A 37 3.54 7.25 -14.14
CA PRO A 37 4.75 7.88 -13.55
C PRO A 37 4.68 8.07 -12.05
N VAL A 38 3.49 8.37 -11.50
CA VAL A 38 3.30 8.59 -10.06
C VAL A 38 3.53 7.30 -9.27
N VAL A 39 3.12 6.15 -9.81
CA VAL A 39 3.36 4.85 -9.18
C VAL A 39 4.86 4.56 -9.10
N GLN A 40 5.59 4.83 -10.19
CA GLN A 40 7.04 4.65 -10.23
C GLN A 40 7.75 5.57 -9.24
N GLU A 41 7.34 6.83 -9.19
CA GLU A 41 7.88 7.82 -8.26
C GLU A 41 7.63 7.40 -6.81
N PHE A 42 6.44 6.93 -6.51
CA PHE A 42 6.11 6.40 -5.18
C PHE A 42 7.04 5.25 -4.80
N SER A 43 7.24 4.30 -5.70
CA SER A 43 8.11 3.14 -5.45
C SER A 43 9.55 3.56 -5.16
N LEU A 44 10.07 4.51 -5.93
CA LEU A 44 11.43 5.01 -5.73
C LEU A 44 11.57 5.78 -4.41
N ASN A 45 10.61 6.65 -4.10
CA ASN A 45 10.63 7.45 -2.90
C ASN A 45 10.47 6.58 -1.65
N LEU A 46 9.60 5.57 -1.70
CA LEU A 46 9.43 4.65 -0.58
C LEU A 46 10.66 3.79 -0.39
N ALA A 47 11.31 3.35 -1.46
CA ALA A 47 12.56 2.59 -1.38
C ALA A 47 13.63 3.40 -0.66
N LYS A 48 13.76 4.69 -0.97
CA LYS A 48 14.70 5.58 -0.29
C LYS A 48 14.35 5.76 1.18
N TYR A 49 13.07 6.01 1.47
CA TYR A 49 12.60 6.21 2.84
C TYR A 49 12.85 4.99 3.71
N MET A 50 12.60 3.80 3.18
CA MET A 50 12.77 2.53 3.90
C MET A 50 14.20 1.99 3.84
N SER A 51 15.10 2.63 3.09
CA SER A 51 16.48 2.17 2.86
C SER A 51 16.54 0.75 2.30
N VAL A 52 15.65 0.45 1.36
CA VAL A 52 15.62 -0.85 0.66
C VAL A 52 15.93 -0.63 -0.82
N LYS A 53 16.35 -1.69 -1.50
CA LYS A 53 16.73 -1.61 -2.92
C LYS A 53 15.51 -1.48 -3.84
N HIS A 54 14.45 -2.20 -3.52
CA HIS A 54 13.28 -2.33 -4.39
C HIS A 54 12.00 -2.22 -3.60
N VAL A 55 11.00 -1.60 -4.22
CA VAL A 55 9.61 -1.56 -3.76
C VAL A 55 8.75 -1.98 -4.93
N ILE A 56 7.94 -3.00 -4.74
CA ILE A 56 7.07 -3.56 -5.77
C ILE A 56 5.63 -3.21 -5.42
N PRO A 57 4.98 -2.31 -6.16
CA PRO A 57 3.58 -1.99 -5.91
C PRO A 57 2.67 -3.13 -6.32
N CYS A 58 1.57 -3.30 -5.61
CA CYS A 58 0.57 -4.31 -5.89
C CYS A 58 -0.82 -3.76 -5.59
N ALA A 59 -1.86 -4.51 -5.95
CA ALA A 59 -3.23 -4.02 -5.87
C ALA A 59 -3.78 -3.99 -4.44
N ASN A 60 -3.37 -4.95 -3.61
CA ASN A 60 -3.92 -5.10 -2.26
C ASN A 60 -2.98 -5.95 -1.41
N GLY A 61 -3.34 -6.10 -0.12
CA GLY A 61 -2.54 -6.89 0.83
C GLY A 61 -2.49 -8.37 0.52
N THR A 62 -3.57 -8.95 0.03
CA THR A 62 -3.60 -10.37 -0.36
C THR A 62 -2.62 -10.63 -1.50
N ASP A 63 -2.61 -9.78 -2.52
CA ASP A 63 -1.64 -9.89 -3.61
C ASP A 63 -0.20 -9.74 -3.10
N ALA A 64 0.03 -8.83 -2.15
CA ALA A 64 1.35 -8.64 -1.56
C ALA A 64 1.85 -9.92 -0.88
N LEU A 65 0.99 -10.61 -0.14
CA LEU A 65 1.34 -11.89 0.49
C LEU A 65 1.62 -12.97 -0.55
N GLN A 66 0.81 -13.05 -1.58
CA GLN A 66 1.01 -14.03 -2.67
C GLN A 66 2.32 -13.79 -3.40
N ILE A 67 2.65 -12.54 -3.71
CA ILE A 67 3.90 -12.17 -4.36
C ILE A 67 5.10 -12.57 -3.49
N ALA A 68 5.01 -12.34 -2.18
CA ALA A 68 6.06 -12.72 -1.24
C ALA A 68 6.28 -14.24 -1.24
N PHE A 69 5.20 -15.03 -1.24
CA PHE A 69 5.28 -16.48 -1.29
C PHE A 69 5.87 -16.97 -2.63
N MET A 70 5.50 -16.34 -3.74
CA MET A 70 6.08 -16.66 -5.04
C MET A 70 7.59 -16.40 -5.07
N ALA A 71 8.03 -15.32 -4.42
CA ALA A 71 9.45 -14.98 -4.34
C ALA A 71 10.26 -15.99 -3.54
N LEU A 72 9.63 -16.69 -2.58
CA LEU A 72 10.29 -17.74 -1.79
C LEU A 72 10.46 -19.06 -2.56
N ASP A 73 9.84 -19.20 -3.72
CA ASP A 73 9.91 -20.40 -4.56
C ASP A 73 9.58 -21.68 -3.78
N LEU A 74 8.45 -21.64 -3.09
CA LEU A 74 7.99 -22.75 -2.26
C LEU A 74 7.69 -24.00 -3.09
N LYS A 75 8.01 -25.16 -2.54
CA LYS A 75 7.81 -26.47 -3.18
C LYS A 75 6.71 -27.23 -2.48
N PRO A 76 6.08 -28.21 -3.15
CA PRO A 76 5.15 -29.11 -2.47
C PRO A 76 5.80 -29.77 -1.26
N GLY A 77 5.12 -29.69 -0.11
CA GLY A 77 5.63 -30.20 1.16
C GLY A 77 6.25 -29.13 2.06
N ASP A 78 6.53 -27.93 1.54
CA ASP A 78 6.95 -26.81 2.37
C ASP A 78 5.79 -26.34 3.22
N GLU A 79 6.10 -25.88 4.43
CA GLU A 79 5.10 -25.47 5.39
C GLU A 79 5.25 -23.97 5.70
N ILE A 80 4.11 -23.30 5.91
CA ILE A 80 4.07 -21.88 6.29
C ILE A 80 3.24 -21.78 7.57
N ILE A 81 3.80 -21.08 8.55
CA ILE A 81 3.11 -20.78 9.80
C ILE A 81 2.65 -19.33 9.74
N CYS A 82 1.35 -19.10 9.93
CA CYS A 82 0.80 -17.76 10.01
C CYS A 82 -0.25 -17.68 11.11
N CYS A 83 -0.50 -16.46 11.59
CA CYS A 83 -1.57 -16.21 12.54
C CYS A 83 -2.92 -16.32 11.83
N LEU A 84 -3.97 -16.76 12.53
CA LEU A 84 -5.31 -16.83 11.96
C LEU A 84 -5.80 -15.48 11.41
N LEU A 85 -5.36 -14.38 12.01
CA LEU A 85 -5.71 -13.04 11.54
C LEU A 85 -5.01 -12.63 10.26
N TYR A 86 -3.95 -13.35 9.84
CA TYR A 86 -3.17 -13.05 8.65
C TYR A 86 -3.43 -14.05 7.52
N THR A 87 -4.66 -14.51 7.43
CA THR A 87 -5.11 -15.28 6.26
C THR A 87 -5.40 -14.32 5.09
N SER A 88 -5.60 -14.86 3.90
CA SER A 88 -5.94 -14.03 2.74
C SER A 88 -7.21 -13.22 2.95
N ASP A 89 -8.19 -13.77 3.65
CA ASP A 89 -9.43 -13.04 3.96
C ASP A 89 -9.17 -11.85 4.87
N ALA A 90 -8.29 -12.00 5.86
CA ALA A 90 -7.92 -10.90 6.73
C ALA A 90 -7.15 -9.80 6.00
N ALA A 91 -6.37 -10.14 5.00
CA ALA A 91 -5.62 -9.18 4.21
C ALA A 91 -6.52 -8.34 3.29
N ASP A 92 -7.70 -8.84 2.94
CA ASP A 92 -8.67 -8.12 2.11
C ASP A 92 -9.50 -7.11 2.90
N ASP A 93 -9.58 -7.26 4.20
CA ASP A 93 -10.29 -6.35 5.08
C ASP A 93 -9.47 -5.09 5.38
#